data_d9ead96b6a0696834f730e441b6ab4b9
#
_entry.id   d9ead96b6a0696834f730e441b6ab4b9
#
_cell.length_a   1.000
_cell.length_b   1.000
_cell.length_c   1.000
_cell.angle_alpha   90.00
_cell.angle_beta   90.00
_cell.angle_gamma   90.00
#
_symmetry.space_group_name_H-M   'P 1'
#
loop_
_entity.id
_entity.type
_entity.pdbx_description
1 polymer ?
#
loop_
_entity_poly.entity_id
_entity_poly.type
_entity_poly.pdbx_seq_one_letter_code
_entity_poly.pdbx_strand_id
1 'polypeptide(L)'
;HRYVVSSISNLVAAILGNTEALFGQMIARDEQDAIKRDVPMYDLMSKMLSTVFFFTCIILITPFVSLYTGGISDIDYYQPLFATLLCFAEYVYCTSLTYNNMIMAAGHIKQTQWISVTEAIINIVLSLVLVKWIGIIGVALGTLIAFAFNTVANIIYMKKYIFDMSLGWIIKVYLANLEAGVLAMCLFGYIV
;
A
#
# COMPACT_ATOMS: atom_id res chain seq x y z
N HIS A 1 12.11 11.94 3.81
CA HIS A 1 11.41 10.96 2.96
C HIS A 1 10.06 10.54 3.56
N ARG A 2 10.01 10.05 4.82
CA ARG A 2 8.80 9.47 5.41
C ARG A 2 7.59 10.42 5.39
N TYR A 3 7.78 11.70 5.74
CA TYR A 3 6.66 12.67 5.75
C TYR A 3 6.04 12.89 4.37
N VAL A 4 6.87 12.97 3.32
CA VAL A 4 6.38 13.13 1.94
C VAL A 4 5.58 11.90 1.53
N VAL A 5 6.12 10.70 1.75
CA VAL A 5 5.47 9.44 1.35
C VAL A 5 4.16 9.22 2.12
N SER A 6 4.15 9.46 3.44
CA SER A 6 2.92 9.33 4.23
C SER A 6 1.86 10.38 3.89
N SER A 7 2.25 11.58 3.45
CA SER A 7 1.29 12.58 2.96
C SER A 7 0.60 12.10 1.67
N ILE A 8 1.33 11.42 0.80
CA ILE A 8 0.77 10.81 -0.42
C ILE A 8 -0.17 9.66 -0.04
N SER A 9 0.22 8.79 0.90
CA SER A 9 -0.65 7.72 1.40
C SER A 9 -1.96 8.27 1.97
N ASN A 10 -1.89 9.35 2.76
CA ASN A 10 -3.07 10.00 3.31
C ASN A 10 -3.97 10.60 2.23
N LEU A 11 -3.37 11.18 1.17
CA LEU A 11 -4.12 11.69 0.03
C LEU A 11 -4.84 10.56 -0.71
N VAL A 12 -4.15 9.48 -1.01
CA VAL A 12 -4.74 8.29 -1.65
C VAL A 12 -5.86 7.72 -0.76
N ALA A 13 -5.61 7.57 0.54
CA ALA A 13 -6.61 7.10 1.50
C ALA A 13 -7.82 8.03 1.59
N ALA A 14 -7.64 9.35 1.52
CA ALA A 14 -8.75 10.31 1.51
C ALA A 14 -9.61 10.21 0.24
N ILE A 15 -9.00 10.00 -0.91
CA ILE A 15 -9.73 9.79 -2.18
C ILE A 15 -10.52 8.48 -2.14
N LEU A 16 -9.96 7.44 -1.54
CA LEU A 16 -10.54 6.11 -1.45
C LEU A 16 -11.40 5.90 -0.18
N GLY A 17 -11.35 6.81 0.77
CA GLY A 17 -11.79 6.59 2.16
C GLY A 17 -13.30 6.48 2.40
N ASN A 18 -14.16 6.89 1.45
CA ASN A 18 -15.62 6.86 1.64
C ASN A 18 -16.27 5.52 1.23
N THR A 19 -15.48 4.53 0.87
CA THR A 19 -15.97 3.26 0.34
C THR A 19 -16.45 2.30 1.42
N GLU A 20 -16.00 2.45 2.66
CA GLU A 20 -16.50 1.66 3.79
C GLU A 20 -18.02 1.84 3.96
N ALA A 21 -18.51 3.08 3.92
CA ALA A 21 -19.94 3.38 4.01
C ALA A 21 -20.73 2.81 2.82
N LEU A 22 -20.17 2.90 1.60
CA LEU A 22 -20.76 2.34 0.40
C LEU A 22 -20.89 0.81 0.48
N PHE A 23 -19.81 0.14 0.83
CA PHE A 23 -19.80 -1.31 1.01
C PHE A 23 -20.73 -1.74 2.16
N GLY A 24 -20.77 -0.98 3.26
CA GLY A 24 -21.67 -1.24 4.37
C GLY A 24 -23.15 -1.18 3.95
N GLN A 25 -23.53 -0.22 3.11
CA GLN A 25 -24.89 -0.14 2.56
C GLN A 25 -25.22 -1.32 1.65
N MET A 26 -24.31 -1.73 0.77
CA MET A 26 -24.50 -2.89 -0.12
C MET A 26 -24.67 -4.19 0.68
N ILE A 27 -23.85 -4.38 1.72
CA ILE A 27 -23.94 -5.54 2.61
C ILE A 27 -25.26 -5.52 3.39
N ALA A 28 -25.64 -4.37 3.95
CA ALA A 28 -26.89 -4.24 4.73
C ALA A 28 -28.15 -4.46 3.90
N ARG A 29 -28.10 -4.18 2.59
CA ARG A 29 -29.23 -4.40 1.65
C ARG A 29 -29.17 -5.76 0.96
N ASP A 30 -28.17 -6.60 1.28
CA ASP A 30 -27.92 -7.89 0.62
C ASP A 30 -27.81 -7.80 -0.91
N GLU A 31 -27.23 -6.70 -1.41
CA GLU A 31 -27.05 -6.43 -2.83
C GLU A 31 -25.85 -7.21 -3.40
N GLN A 32 -25.91 -8.54 -3.42
CA GLN A 32 -24.82 -9.44 -3.82
C GLN A 32 -24.31 -9.18 -5.24
N ASP A 33 -25.19 -8.80 -6.17
CA ASP A 33 -24.80 -8.52 -7.56
C ASP A 33 -24.03 -7.18 -7.68
N ALA A 34 -24.41 -6.19 -6.87
CA ALA A 34 -23.66 -4.94 -6.78
C ALA A 34 -22.25 -5.18 -6.19
N ILE A 35 -22.15 -5.94 -5.11
CA ILE A 35 -20.87 -6.31 -4.50
C ILE A 35 -19.95 -7.01 -5.51
N LYS A 36 -20.46 -8.00 -6.25
CA LYS A 36 -19.69 -8.74 -7.27
C LYS A 36 -19.17 -7.87 -8.41
N ARG A 37 -19.90 -6.81 -8.77
CA ARG A 37 -19.53 -5.89 -9.83
C ARG A 37 -18.60 -4.79 -9.33
N ASP A 38 -18.95 -4.16 -8.21
CA ASP A 38 -18.35 -2.90 -7.79
C ASP A 38 -17.07 -3.09 -6.97
N VAL A 39 -16.95 -4.17 -6.17
CA VAL A 39 -15.73 -4.42 -5.38
C VAL A 39 -14.50 -4.69 -6.27
N PRO A 40 -14.54 -5.55 -7.30
CA PRO A 40 -13.40 -5.72 -8.20
C PRO A 40 -13.06 -4.46 -8.98
N MET A 41 -14.06 -3.68 -9.40
CA MET A 41 -13.83 -2.41 -10.09
C MET A 41 -13.13 -1.41 -9.18
N TYR A 42 -13.59 -1.31 -7.94
CA TYR A 42 -12.98 -0.44 -6.95
C TYR A 42 -11.55 -0.87 -6.59
N ASP A 43 -11.32 -2.18 -6.46
CA ASP A 43 -9.99 -2.75 -6.26
C ASP A 43 -9.02 -2.39 -7.38
N LEU A 44 -9.47 -2.47 -8.64
CA LEU A 44 -8.70 -2.04 -9.80
C LEU A 44 -8.38 -0.54 -9.74
N MET A 45 -9.39 0.32 -9.50
CA MET A 45 -9.20 1.77 -9.42
C MET A 45 -8.24 2.18 -8.30
N SER A 46 -8.36 1.55 -7.13
CA SER A 46 -7.47 1.75 -5.99
C SER A 46 -6.01 1.45 -6.33
N LYS A 47 -5.76 0.32 -6.99
CA LYS A 47 -4.42 -0.07 -7.43
C LYS A 47 -3.86 0.84 -8.51
N MET A 48 -4.66 1.22 -9.52
CA MET A 48 -4.25 2.17 -10.55
C MET A 48 -3.86 3.52 -9.95
N LEU A 49 -4.70 4.05 -9.06
CA LEU A 49 -4.43 5.32 -8.39
C LEU A 49 -3.14 5.24 -7.57
N SER A 50 -3.00 4.21 -6.75
CA SER A 50 -1.79 3.98 -5.96
C SER A 50 -0.54 3.85 -6.83
N THR A 51 -0.63 3.14 -7.96
CA THR A 51 0.47 2.99 -8.92
C THR A 51 0.91 4.35 -9.45
N VAL A 52 -0.01 5.17 -9.93
CA VAL A 52 0.32 6.51 -10.46
C VAL A 52 1.03 7.35 -9.40
N PHE A 53 0.47 7.44 -8.19
CA PHE A 53 1.03 8.28 -7.14
C PHE A 53 2.39 7.78 -6.65
N PHE A 54 2.53 6.49 -6.34
CA PHE A 54 3.76 5.99 -5.72
C PHE A 54 4.90 5.80 -6.72
N PHE A 55 4.64 5.41 -7.96
CA PHE A 55 5.70 5.33 -8.97
C PHE A 55 6.18 6.73 -9.38
N THR A 56 5.29 7.73 -9.46
CA THR A 56 5.70 9.13 -9.61
C THR A 56 6.52 9.59 -8.41
N CYS A 57 6.09 9.22 -7.19
CA CYS A 57 6.85 9.54 -5.97
C CYS A 57 8.25 8.93 -5.99
N ILE A 58 8.42 7.67 -6.40
CA ILE A 58 9.72 7.00 -6.49
C ILE A 58 10.67 7.79 -7.40
N ILE A 59 10.19 8.30 -8.53
CA ILE A 59 11.01 9.10 -9.47
C ILE A 59 11.39 10.44 -8.85
N LEU A 60 10.47 11.11 -8.19
CA LEU A 60 10.64 12.50 -7.75
C LEU A 60 11.22 12.66 -6.33
N ILE A 61 11.12 11.63 -5.46
CA ILE A 61 11.45 11.80 -4.04
C ILE A 61 12.92 12.07 -3.80
N THR A 62 13.81 11.45 -4.54
CA THR A 62 15.27 11.64 -4.39
C THR A 62 15.69 13.04 -4.82
N PRO A 63 15.36 13.55 -6.04
CA PRO A 63 15.69 14.91 -6.43
C PRO A 63 14.98 15.95 -5.55
N PHE A 64 13.75 15.70 -5.12
CA PHE A 64 13.03 16.60 -4.23
C PHE A 64 13.73 16.75 -2.87
N VAL A 65 14.14 15.64 -2.25
CA VAL A 65 14.83 15.67 -0.96
C VAL A 65 16.20 16.34 -1.12
N SER A 66 16.96 16.04 -2.17
CA SER A 66 18.25 16.68 -2.45
C SER A 66 18.11 18.21 -2.60
N LEU A 67 17.07 18.67 -3.28
CA LEU A 67 16.81 20.09 -3.44
C LEU A 67 16.42 20.74 -2.11
N TYR A 68 15.56 20.09 -1.33
CA TYR A 68 15.06 20.61 -0.06
C TYR A 68 16.13 20.62 1.04
N THR A 69 17.06 19.67 1.04
CA THR A 69 18.16 19.59 2.00
C THR A 69 19.44 20.23 1.50
N GLY A 70 19.41 20.88 0.35
CA GLY A 70 20.55 21.62 -0.21
C GLY A 70 21.05 22.69 0.75
N GLY A 71 22.29 22.52 1.24
CA GLY A 71 22.90 23.42 2.23
C GLY A 71 22.88 22.90 3.67
N ILE A 72 22.27 21.76 3.96
CA ILE A 72 22.30 21.09 5.27
C ILE A 72 23.33 19.95 5.17
N SER A 73 24.40 20.01 5.97
CA SER A 73 25.54 19.11 5.91
C SER A 73 25.71 18.21 7.14
N ASP A 74 24.67 18.11 7.98
CA ASP A 74 24.69 17.36 9.24
C ASP A 74 24.56 15.83 9.02
N ILE A 75 23.83 15.41 7.98
CA ILE A 75 23.58 14.00 7.65
C ILE A 75 23.53 13.84 6.13
N ASP A 76 23.94 12.66 5.63
CA ASP A 76 23.71 12.28 4.23
C ASP A 76 22.23 11.93 3.99
N TYR A 77 21.51 12.87 3.39
CA TYR A 77 20.10 12.71 3.03
C TYR A 77 19.90 11.96 1.71
N TYR A 78 20.95 11.70 0.94
CA TYR A 78 20.89 10.99 -0.33
C TYR A 78 20.78 9.48 -0.11
N GLN A 79 19.57 9.00 0.12
CA GLN A 79 19.25 7.61 0.43
C GLN A 79 18.20 7.05 -0.56
N PRO A 80 18.54 6.90 -1.86
CA PRO A 80 17.56 6.53 -2.89
C PRO A 80 16.93 5.17 -2.66
N LEU A 81 17.70 4.17 -2.21
CA LEU A 81 17.20 2.83 -1.95
C LEU A 81 16.19 2.82 -0.79
N PHE A 82 16.50 3.53 0.29
CA PHE A 82 15.58 3.69 1.42
C PHE A 82 14.28 4.36 1.00
N ALA A 83 14.38 5.44 0.23
CA ALA A 83 13.22 6.18 -0.27
C ALA A 83 12.33 5.31 -1.18
N THR A 84 12.93 4.57 -2.10
CA THR A 84 12.23 3.65 -3.00
C THR A 84 11.50 2.55 -2.24
N LEU A 85 12.17 1.90 -1.28
CA LEU A 85 11.57 0.85 -0.46
C LEU A 85 10.42 1.37 0.38
N LEU A 86 10.55 2.59 0.92
CA LEU A 86 9.49 3.22 1.69
C LEU A 86 8.27 3.55 0.83
N CYS A 87 8.48 4.10 -0.38
CA CYS A 87 7.39 4.32 -1.35
C CYS A 87 6.69 3.01 -1.73
N PHE A 88 7.48 1.94 -1.92
CA PHE A 88 6.93 0.64 -2.28
C PHE A 88 6.14 0.01 -1.11
N ALA A 89 6.59 0.19 0.13
CA ALA A 89 5.85 -0.24 1.31
C ALA A 89 4.49 0.45 1.41
N GLU A 90 4.45 1.77 1.25
CA GLU A 90 3.20 2.55 1.28
C GLU A 90 2.29 2.24 0.07
N TYR A 91 2.87 1.93 -1.09
CA TYR A 91 2.11 1.41 -2.24
C TYR A 91 1.36 0.13 -1.86
N VAL A 92 2.05 -0.85 -1.26
CA VAL A 92 1.43 -2.10 -0.80
C VAL A 92 0.33 -1.83 0.23
N TYR A 93 0.56 -0.93 1.18
CA TYR A 93 -0.44 -0.51 2.15
C TYR A 93 -1.69 0.08 1.47
N CYS A 94 -1.52 1.06 0.58
CA CYS A 94 -2.64 1.71 -0.10
C CYS A 94 -3.44 0.73 -0.99
N THR A 95 -2.79 -0.22 -1.64
CA THR A 95 -3.48 -1.25 -2.42
C THR A 95 -4.27 -2.24 -1.56
N SER A 96 -3.99 -2.34 -0.26
CA SER A 96 -4.73 -3.18 0.68
C SER A 96 -5.98 -2.53 1.24
N LEU A 97 -6.16 -1.22 1.08
CA LEU A 97 -7.28 -0.46 1.67
C LEU A 97 -8.65 -1.01 1.25
N THR A 98 -8.80 -1.48 0.02
CA THR A 98 -10.06 -2.09 -0.47
C THR A 98 -10.49 -3.26 0.42
N TYR A 99 -9.55 -4.14 0.74
CA TYR A 99 -9.83 -5.34 1.54
C TYR A 99 -10.14 -4.97 2.99
N ASN A 100 -9.38 -4.03 3.55
CA ASN A 100 -9.60 -3.54 4.90
C ASN A 100 -10.97 -2.85 5.03
N ASN A 101 -11.32 -1.97 4.08
CA ASN A 101 -12.61 -1.28 4.05
C ASN A 101 -13.80 -2.27 3.95
N MET A 102 -13.67 -3.34 3.14
CA MET A 102 -14.67 -4.41 3.07
C MET A 102 -14.82 -5.15 4.40
N ILE A 103 -13.72 -5.46 5.08
CA ILE A 103 -13.73 -6.11 6.40
C ILE A 103 -14.42 -5.22 7.44
N MET A 104 -14.10 -3.92 7.44
CA MET A 104 -14.70 -2.94 8.33
C MET A 104 -16.20 -2.76 8.04
N ALA A 105 -16.58 -2.64 6.77
CA ALA A 105 -17.96 -2.55 6.32
C ALA A 105 -18.81 -3.76 6.72
N ALA A 106 -18.22 -4.96 6.72
CA ALA A 106 -18.86 -6.18 7.20
C ALA A 106 -18.94 -6.31 8.72
N GLY A 107 -18.38 -5.35 9.47
CA GLY A 107 -18.39 -5.36 10.95
C GLY A 107 -17.40 -6.36 11.58
N HIS A 108 -16.46 -6.92 10.80
CA HIS A 108 -15.51 -7.94 11.27
C HIS A 108 -14.25 -7.37 11.93
N ILE A 109 -14.33 -6.16 12.50
CA ILE A 109 -13.20 -5.44 13.10
C ILE A 109 -12.54 -6.25 14.24
N LYS A 110 -13.36 -6.81 15.15
CA LYS A 110 -12.83 -7.57 16.30
C LYS A 110 -12.11 -8.84 15.87
N GLN A 111 -12.59 -9.50 14.82
CA GLN A 111 -12.02 -10.74 14.31
C GLN A 111 -10.68 -10.53 13.61
N THR A 112 -10.47 -9.35 13.04
CA THR A 112 -9.27 -9.01 12.23
C THR A 112 -8.25 -8.15 12.96
N GLN A 113 -8.58 -7.62 14.15
CA GLN A 113 -7.62 -6.81 14.92
C GLN A 113 -6.27 -7.53 15.16
N TRP A 114 -6.28 -8.87 15.24
CA TRP A 114 -5.06 -9.68 15.37
C TRP A 114 -4.13 -9.55 14.16
N ILE A 115 -4.66 -9.32 12.97
CA ILE A 115 -3.86 -9.09 11.76
C ILE A 115 -3.02 -7.82 11.96
N SER A 116 -3.63 -6.72 12.41
CA SER A 116 -2.94 -5.46 12.66
C SER A 116 -1.93 -5.55 13.83
N VAL A 117 -2.27 -6.29 14.88
CA VAL A 117 -1.34 -6.53 16.00
C VAL A 117 -0.12 -7.34 15.52
N THR A 118 -0.36 -8.40 14.75
CA THR A 118 0.73 -9.24 14.21
C THR A 118 1.59 -8.45 13.23
N GLU A 119 1.00 -7.64 12.36
CA GLU A 119 1.71 -6.70 11.47
C GLU A 119 2.65 -5.80 12.27
N ALA A 120 2.15 -5.15 13.34
CA ALA A 120 2.96 -4.27 14.18
C ALA A 120 4.14 -5.03 14.83
N ILE A 121 3.91 -6.24 15.33
CA ILE A 121 4.97 -7.09 15.90
C ILE A 121 6.00 -7.45 14.83
N ILE A 122 5.58 -7.90 13.65
CA ILE A 122 6.47 -8.22 12.53
C ILE A 122 7.30 -6.99 12.17
N ASN A 123 6.68 -5.82 12.04
CA ASN A 123 7.37 -4.57 11.71
C ASN A 123 8.46 -4.24 12.75
N ILE A 124 8.12 -4.26 14.04
CA ILE A 124 9.07 -3.96 15.11
C ILE A 124 10.22 -4.96 15.12
N VAL A 125 9.91 -6.26 15.13
CA VAL A 125 10.94 -7.32 15.23
C VAL A 125 11.87 -7.29 14.03
N LEU A 126 11.32 -7.25 12.80
CA LEU A 126 12.14 -7.23 11.59
C LEU A 126 12.95 -5.93 11.49
N SER A 127 12.36 -4.78 11.81
CA SER A 127 13.09 -3.51 11.80
C SER A 127 14.26 -3.52 12.78
N LEU A 128 14.08 -4.02 14.02
CA LEU A 128 15.15 -4.11 15.02
C LEU A 128 16.24 -5.11 14.64
N VAL A 129 15.90 -6.21 13.99
CA VAL A 129 16.88 -7.19 13.53
C VAL A 129 17.64 -6.66 12.32
N LEU A 130 16.92 -6.18 11.30
CA LEU A 130 17.51 -5.77 10.03
C LEU A 130 18.31 -4.45 10.16
N VAL A 131 17.93 -3.54 11.05
CA VAL A 131 18.69 -2.30 11.26
C VAL A 131 20.12 -2.56 11.70
N LYS A 132 20.37 -3.65 12.46
CA LYS A 132 21.71 -4.04 12.90
C LYS A 132 22.59 -4.54 11.75
N TRP A 133 21.99 -5.08 10.67
CA TRP A 133 22.71 -5.69 9.57
C TRP A 133 22.88 -4.75 8.38
N ILE A 134 21.84 -4.02 8.05
CA ILE A 134 21.77 -3.19 6.83
C ILE A 134 21.34 -1.74 7.11
N GLY A 135 21.40 -1.31 8.38
CA GLY A 135 21.09 0.08 8.77
C GLY A 135 19.63 0.47 8.48
N ILE A 136 19.43 1.72 8.10
CA ILE A 136 18.11 2.32 7.90
C ILE A 136 17.27 1.60 6.80
N ILE A 137 17.94 1.00 5.82
CA ILE A 137 17.32 0.19 4.77
C ILE A 137 16.54 -0.98 5.39
N GLY A 138 17.06 -1.56 6.48
CA GLY A 138 16.41 -2.64 7.22
C GLY A 138 15.06 -2.25 7.80
N VAL A 139 14.92 -1.00 8.23
CA VAL A 139 13.64 -0.50 8.73
C VAL A 139 12.59 -0.43 7.62
N ALA A 140 12.98 0.06 6.42
CA ALA A 140 12.08 0.10 5.27
C ALA A 140 11.68 -1.30 4.79
N LEU A 141 12.61 -2.26 4.78
CA LEU A 141 12.32 -3.65 4.46
C LEU A 141 11.39 -4.31 5.49
N GLY A 142 11.62 -4.07 6.79
CA GLY A 142 10.74 -4.57 7.85
C GLY A 142 9.31 -4.07 7.69
N THR A 143 9.15 -2.79 7.36
CA THR A 143 7.84 -2.17 7.09
C THR A 143 7.18 -2.77 5.85
N LEU A 144 7.94 -2.96 4.76
CA LEU A 144 7.43 -3.57 3.53
C LEU A 144 6.91 -5.00 3.77
N ILE A 145 7.68 -5.82 4.49
CA ILE A 145 7.29 -7.20 4.81
C ILE A 145 6.04 -7.22 5.69
N ALA A 146 5.96 -6.32 6.67
CA ALA A 146 4.79 -6.22 7.55
C ALA A 146 3.53 -5.82 6.79
N PHE A 147 3.61 -4.85 5.88
CA PHE A 147 2.47 -4.44 5.04
C PHE A 147 2.08 -5.53 4.04
N ALA A 148 3.04 -6.25 3.46
CA ALA A 148 2.77 -7.40 2.61
C ALA A 148 2.03 -8.51 3.37
N PHE A 149 2.46 -8.83 4.60
CA PHE A 149 1.76 -9.77 5.48
C PHE A 149 0.30 -9.33 5.74
N ASN A 150 0.09 -8.07 6.13
CA ASN A 150 -1.23 -7.51 6.38
C ASN A 150 -2.14 -7.63 5.15
N THR A 151 -1.61 -7.25 3.98
CA THR A 151 -2.34 -7.33 2.70
C THR A 151 -2.79 -8.77 2.41
N VAL A 152 -1.88 -9.73 2.49
CA VAL A 152 -2.19 -11.14 2.22
C VAL A 152 -3.19 -11.69 3.23
N ALA A 153 -3.02 -11.36 4.52
CA ALA A 153 -3.93 -11.81 5.58
C ALA A 153 -5.35 -11.25 5.38
N ASN A 154 -5.48 -9.97 5.03
CA ASN A 154 -6.77 -9.34 4.75
C ASN A 154 -7.44 -9.92 3.50
N ILE A 155 -6.69 -10.20 2.43
CA ILE A 155 -7.21 -10.87 1.22
C ILE A 155 -7.77 -12.25 1.57
N ILE A 156 -7.01 -13.06 2.32
CA ILE A 156 -7.43 -14.40 2.73
C ILE A 156 -8.68 -14.33 3.61
N TYR A 157 -8.69 -13.40 4.57
CA TYR A 157 -9.82 -13.23 5.47
C TYR A 157 -11.08 -12.79 4.72
N MET A 158 -10.98 -11.75 3.89
CA MET A 158 -12.10 -11.26 3.08
C MET A 158 -12.66 -12.34 2.19
N LYS A 159 -11.78 -13.07 1.48
CA LYS A 159 -12.19 -14.17 0.59
C LYS A 159 -12.94 -15.27 1.33
N LYS A 160 -12.49 -15.61 2.55
CA LYS A 160 -13.07 -16.74 3.29
C LYS A 160 -14.41 -16.39 3.97
N TYR A 161 -14.59 -15.16 4.43
CA TYR A 161 -15.67 -14.82 5.35
C TYR A 161 -16.66 -13.76 4.84
N ILE A 162 -16.29 -12.99 3.79
CA ILE A 162 -17.09 -11.84 3.36
C ILE A 162 -17.46 -11.96 1.89
N PHE A 163 -16.46 -12.04 1.01
CA PHE A 163 -16.69 -12.03 -0.42
C PHE A 163 -15.63 -12.86 -1.16
N ASP A 164 -16.07 -13.88 -1.90
CA ASP A 164 -15.17 -14.76 -2.66
C ASP A 164 -14.71 -14.14 -3.97
N MET A 165 -13.74 -13.22 -3.89
CA MET A 165 -13.06 -12.69 -5.05
C MET A 165 -12.00 -13.67 -5.58
N SER A 166 -11.94 -13.84 -6.90
CA SER A 166 -10.97 -14.74 -7.53
C SER A 166 -9.52 -14.29 -7.22
N LEU A 167 -8.71 -15.17 -6.64
CA LEU A 167 -7.28 -14.92 -6.42
C LEU A 167 -6.54 -14.65 -7.74
N GLY A 168 -6.94 -15.33 -8.82
CA GLY A 168 -6.38 -15.08 -10.15
C GLY A 168 -6.62 -13.65 -10.63
N TRP A 169 -7.79 -13.08 -10.36
CA TRP A 169 -8.09 -11.67 -10.64
C TRP A 169 -7.17 -10.75 -9.83
N ILE A 170 -7.08 -10.97 -8.51
CA ILE A 170 -6.25 -10.15 -7.63
C ILE A 170 -4.80 -10.13 -8.11
N ILE A 171 -4.22 -11.31 -8.35
CA ILE A 171 -2.83 -11.45 -8.81
C ILE A 171 -2.64 -10.77 -10.17
N LYS A 172 -3.56 -10.99 -11.12
CA LYS A 172 -3.51 -10.38 -12.45
C LYS A 172 -3.51 -8.84 -12.37
N VAL A 173 -4.38 -8.27 -11.55
CA VAL A 173 -4.47 -6.83 -11.34
C VAL A 173 -3.21 -6.28 -10.69
N TYR A 174 -2.64 -6.96 -9.69
CA TYR A 174 -1.37 -6.57 -9.09
C TYR A 174 -0.22 -6.57 -10.10
N LEU A 175 -0.07 -7.65 -10.87
CA LEU A 175 0.99 -7.77 -11.87
C LEU A 175 0.86 -6.70 -12.96
N ALA A 176 -0.34 -6.52 -13.52
CA ALA A 176 -0.57 -5.51 -14.55
C ALA A 176 -0.24 -4.08 -14.07
N ASN A 177 -0.60 -3.74 -12.82
CA ASN A 177 -0.27 -2.42 -12.27
C ASN A 177 1.23 -2.26 -11.96
N LEU A 178 1.91 -3.31 -11.49
CA LEU A 178 3.36 -3.30 -11.31
C LEU A 178 4.08 -3.15 -12.66
N GLU A 179 3.68 -3.90 -13.67
CA GLU A 179 4.24 -3.79 -15.03
C GLU A 179 4.06 -2.38 -15.59
N ALA A 180 2.85 -1.80 -15.48
CA ALA A 180 2.57 -0.44 -15.91
C ALA A 180 3.45 0.59 -15.16
N GLY A 181 3.62 0.43 -13.85
CA GLY A 181 4.47 1.30 -13.03
C GLY A 181 5.94 1.22 -13.44
N VAL A 182 6.48 0.00 -13.62
CA VAL A 182 7.86 -0.21 -14.06
C VAL A 182 8.10 0.35 -15.46
N LEU A 183 7.17 0.14 -16.40
CA LEU A 183 7.25 0.72 -17.74
C LEU A 183 7.25 2.25 -17.69
N ALA A 184 6.41 2.86 -16.87
CA ALA A 184 6.42 4.30 -16.67
C ALA A 184 7.78 4.79 -16.11
N MET A 185 8.34 4.10 -15.12
CA MET A 185 9.68 4.44 -14.60
C MET A 185 10.77 4.33 -15.65
N CYS A 186 10.76 3.29 -16.49
CA CYS A 186 11.73 3.13 -17.57
C CYS A 186 11.62 4.25 -18.60
N LEU A 187 10.41 4.64 -18.98
CA LEU A 187 10.17 5.73 -19.93
C LEU A 187 10.61 7.08 -19.37
N PHE A 188 10.26 7.40 -18.13
CA PHE A 188 10.66 8.66 -17.49
C PHE A 188 12.13 8.68 -17.10
N GLY A 189 12.71 7.56 -16.67
CA GLY A 189 14.15 7.46 -16.35
C GLY A 189 15.06 7.56 -17.58
N TYR A 190 14.50 7.42 -18.79
CA TYR A 190 15.23 7.66 -20.04
C TYR A 190 15.19 9.15 -20.46
N ILE A 191 14.24 9.92 -19.92
CA ILE A 191 14.02 11.35 -20.24
C ILE A 191 14.75 12.28 -19.27
N VAL A 192 15.06 11.81 -18.05
CA VAL A 192 15.78 12.55 -17.00
C VAL A 192 17.21 12.06 -16.89
#